data_a3e1aca5f0e4a160f35bafdca49b4932
#
_entry.id   a3e1aca5f0e4a160f35bafdca49b4932
#
_cell.length_a   1.000
_cell.length_b   1.000
_cell.length_c   1.000
_cell.angle_alpha   90.00
_cell.angle_beta   90.00
_cell.angle_gamma   90.00
#
_symmetry.space_group_name_H-M   'P 1'
#
loop_
_entity.id
_entity.type
_entity.pdbx_description
1 polymer ?
#
loop_
_entity_poly.entity_id
_entity_poly.type
_entity_poly.pdbx_seq_one_letter_code
_entity_poly.pdbx_strand_id
1 'polypeptide(L)'
;MRHSELVSIHGTDVQVSRLSLGTAPLGGLFKKVDESESDSVIHHALEAGINYIDTAPLYGYGVGEVRVGRGIKGHAPQPTLSTKVGRLFRPGKNQEQDKYPDSDPSIEIYIDNSPAGIRKSLEESLRRLGRDSIEIVYIHDAEEWLSQAINVVYPELHKLREEGLLKAIGIGMNWCPPAISIMQDTDLNIALIAGRFTLLDQSAQDVLYPLALKKHVSIIAAGVFNSGVLANPVAGAHYDYEPAAPEIIERARAIGAFLQDCGTTLTDAAMQFPLRHPAVTSVLTGAASLAELKANIASFNTELPSNLWSEMESAGLIAPVNLR
;
A
#
# COMPACT_ATOMS: atom_id res chain seq x y z
N MET A 1 12.06 11.54 -12.62
CA MET A 1 11.75 11.13 -11.23
C MET A 1 12.47 9.83 -10.95
N ARG A 2 13.04 9.63 -9.78
CA ARG A 2 13.73 8.37 -9.41
C ARG A 2 12.96 7.66 -8.32
N HIS A 3 12.96 6.34 -8.35
CA HIS A 3 12.29 5.50 -7.35
C HIS A 3 12.75 5.79 -5.91
N SER A 4 14.04 6.10 -5.72
CA SER A 4 14.68 6.38 -4.42
C SER A 4 14.63 7.86 -3.99
N GLU A 5 13.98 8.74 -4.74
CA GLU A 5 13.79 10.14 -4.35
C GLU A 5 12.94 10.21 -3.09
N LEU A 6 13.42 10.93 -2.05
CA LEU A 6 12.72 11.07 -0.78
C LEU A 6 11.75 12.25 -0.81
N VAL A 7 10.55 12.02 -0.28
CA VAL A 7 9.49 13.03 -0.16
C VAL A 7 8.96 13.01 1.26
N SER A 8 8.73 14.20 1.82
CA SER A 8 8.23 14.34 3.19
C SER A 8 6.73 14.06 3.27
N ILE A 9 6.31 13.40 4.35
CA ILE A 9 4.90 13.27 4.74
C ILE A 9 4.46 14.57 5.42
N HIS A 10 3.36 15.14 4.95
CA HIS A 10 2.85 16.40 5.45
C HIS A 10 2.67 16.43 6.97
N GLY A 11 3.12 17.54 7.59
CA GLY A 11 2.98 17.76 9.02
C GLY A 11 3.88 16.90 9.91
N THR A 12 4.91 16.25 9.34
CA THR A 12 5.83 15.36 10.07
C THR A 12 7.28 15.51 9.59
N ASP A 13 8.23 14.91 10.31
CA ASP A 13 9.63 14.73 9.88
C ASP A 13 9.86 13.42 9.09
N VAL A 14 8.80 12.66 8.81
CA VAL A 14 8.87 11.38 8.11
C VAL A 14 9.09 11.60 6.62
N GLN A 15 10.03 10.86 6.06
CA GLN A 15 10.31 10.83 4.62
C GLN A 15 10.08 9.43 4.06
N VAL A 16 9.54 9.36 2.85
CA VAL A 16 9.28 8.12 2.11
C VAL A 16 9.88 8.21 0.71
N SER A 17 10.38 7.12 0.17
CA SER A 17 10.81 7.03 -1.22
C SER A 17 9.62 7.09 -2.18
N ARG A 18 9.82 7.57 -3.40
CA ARG A 18 8.77 7.65 -4.44
C ARG A 18 8.22 6.27 -4.83
N LEU A 19 9.03 5.23 -4.78
CA LEU A 19 8.60 3.84 -4.83
C LEU A 19 8.79 3.22 -3.46
N SER A 20 7.80 2.51 -2.97
CA SER A 20 7.76 1.90 -1.65
C SER A 20 7.41 0.41 -1.74
N LEU A 21 7.86 -0.38 -0.77
CA LEU A 21 7.65 -1.82 -0.72
C LEU A 21 6.46 -2.17 0.18
N GLY A 22 5.41 -2.75 -0.40
CA GLY A 22 4.32 -3.40 0.31
C GLY A 22 4.62 -4.87 0.59
N THR A 23 4.38 -5.35 1.79
CA THR A 23 4.80 -6.68 2.22
C THR A 23 3.67 -7.71 2.34
N ALA A 24 2.47 -7.42 1.83
CA ALA A 24 1.41 -8.43 1.76
C ALA A 24 1.85 -9.70 1.01
N PRO A 25 2.56 -9.62 -0.15
CA PRO A 25 3.10 -10.81 -0.80
C PRO A 25 4.16 -11.53 0.06
N LEU A 26 4.99 -10.80 0.80
CA LEU A 26 5.97 -11.40 1.73
C LEU A 26 5.30 -12.03 2.96
N GLY A 27 4.07 -11.64 3.30
CA GLY A 27 3.22 -12.35 4.25
C GLY A 27 2.60 -13.64 3.71
N GLY A 28 2.88 -13.98 2.45
CA GLY A 28 2.36 -15.19 1.81
C GLY A 28 1.01 -14.99 1.12
N LEU A 29 0.63 -13.77 0.72
CA LEU A 29 -0.63 -13.51 0.01
C LEU A 29 -0.69 -14.33 -1.29
N PHE A 30 -1.66 -15.23 -1.40
CA PHE A 30 -1.94 -16.18 -2.49
C PHE A 30 -0.88 -17.25 -2.76
N LYS A 31 0.35 -17.13 -2.27
CA LYS A 31 1.40 -18.14 -2.46
C LYS A 31 2.41 -18.09 -1.31
N LYS A 32 3.00 -19.24 -1.02
CA LYS A 32 4.13 -19.31 -0.07
C LYS A 32 5.34 -18.57 -0.59
N VAL A 33 6.06 -17.94 0.33
CA VAL A 33 7.33 -17.27 0.06
C VAL A 33 8.38 -17.78 1.04
N ASP A 34 9.51 -18.27 0.53
CA ASP A 34 10.60 -18.71 1.37
C ASP A 34 11.23 -17.57 2.16
N GLU A 35 11.74 -17.87 3.34
CA GLU A 35 12.38 -16.86 4.21
C GLU A 35 13.57 -16.19 3.55
N SER A 36 14.42 -16.96 2.85
CA SER A 36 15.58 -16.43 2.12
C SER A 36 15.19 -15.51 0.96
N GLU A 37 14.08 -15.81 0.28
CA GLU A 37 13.54 -14.94 -0.77
C GLU A 37 13.00 -13.64 -0.18
N SER A 38 12.26 -13.73 0.93
CA SER A 38 11.78 -12.56 1.66
C SER A 38 12.92 -11.65 2.12
N ASP A 39 13.99 -12.22 2.68
CA ASP A 39 15.18 -11.46 3.09
C ASP A 39 15.86 -10.80 1.89
N SER A 40 15.99 -11.54 0.77
CA SER A 40 16.58 -11.02 -0.47
C SER A 40 15.78 -9.83 -1.04
N VAL A 41 14.45 -9.88 -0.99
CA VAL A 41 13.57 -8.78 -1.42
C VAL A 41 13.79 -7.55 -0.54
N ILE A 42 13.76 -7.71 0.80
CA ILE A 42 13.90 -6.58 1.73
C ILE A 42 15.30 -5.96 1.63
N HIS A 43 16.35 -6.76 1.64
CA HIS A 43 17.73 -6.26 1.52
C HIS A 43 17.93 -5.51 0.21
N HIS A 44 17.49 -6.08 -0.91
CA HIS A 44 17.65 -5.42 -2.21
C HIS A 44 16.83 -4.12 -2.31
N ALA A 45 15.63 -4.07 -1.72
CA ALA A 45 14.84 -2.84 -1.67
C ALA A 45 15.61 -1.71 -0.97
N LEU A 46 16.20 -2.02 0.20
CA LEU A 46 17.00 -1.06 0.98
C LEU A 46 18.28 -0.64 0.23
N GLU A 47 19.00 -1.58 -0.37
CA GLU A 47 20.19 -1.31 -1.18
C GLU A 47 19.88 -0.45 -2.41
N ALA A 48 18.70 -0.63 -3.02
CA ALA A 48 18.24 0.19 -4.13
C ALA A 48 17.77 1.60 -3.70
N GLY A 49 17.70 1.88 -2.39
CA GLY A 49 17.27 3.17 -1.85
C GLY A 49 15.76 3.31 -1.65
N ILE A 50 15.00 2.21 -1.67
CA ILE A 50 13.61 2.19 -1.20
C ILE A 50 13.67 2.24 0.33
N ASN A 51 13.30 3.40 0.90
CA ASN A 51 13.38 3.59 2.35
C ASN A 51 12.07 3.37 3.07
N TYR A 52 10.95 3.17 2.37
CA TYR A 52 9.65 2.98 2.99
C TYR A 52 9.12 1.56 2.73
N ILE A 53 8.81 0.86 3.82
CA ILE A 53 8.26 -0.50 3.83
C ILE A 53 6.94 -0.49 4.62
N ASP A 54 5.85 -0.91 3.97
CA ASP A 54 4.52 -1.07 4.57
C ASP A 54 4.23 -2.52 4.90
N THR A 55 3.72 -2.75 6.10
CA THR A 55 3.27 -4.07 6.56
C THR A 55 1.96 -3.98 7.35
N ALA A 56 1.46 -5.11 7.84
CA ALA A 56 0.28 -5.18 8.71
C ALA A 56 0.23 -6.49 9.50
N PRO A 57 -0.47 -6.52 10.65
CA PRO A 57 -0.79 -7.76 11.35
C PRO A 57 -1.53 -8.77 10.47
N LEU A 58 -2.43 -8.30 9.59
CA LEU A 58 -3.16 -9.15 8.66
C LEU A 58 -2.24 -9.96 7.72
N TYR A 59 -1.10 -9.40 7.30
CA TYR A 59 -0.26 -10.00 6.27
C TYR A 59 0.43 -11.26 6.76
N GLY A 60 -0.18 -12.40 6.44
CA GLY A 60 0.25 -13.71 6.90
C GLY A 60 0.07 -13.93 8.39
N TYR A 61 -0.87 -13.22 9.03
CA TYR A 61 -1.13 -13.33 10.48
C TYR A 61 0.14 -13.05 11.31
N GLY A 62 0.79 -11.94 10.95
CA GLY A 62 2.03 -11.46 11.58
C GLY A 62 3.31 -11.93 10.90
N VAL A 63 3.27 -12.89 9.98
CA VAL A 63 4.46 -13.37 9.23
C VAL A 63 5.14 -12.22 8.48
N GLY A 64 4.35 -11.33 7.84
CA GLY A 64 4.88 -10.15 7.14
C GLY A 64 5.71 -9.26 8.06
N GLU A 65 5.21 -8.94 9.25
CA GLU A 65 5.93 -8.10 10.22
C GLU A 65 7.19 -8.78 10.77
N VAL A 66 7.15 -10.09 11.03
CA VAL A 66 8.33 -10.87 11.47
C VAL A 66 9.42 -10.86 10.38
N ARG A 67 9.03 -11.07 9.11
CA ARG A 67 9.96 -11.04 7.96
C ARG A 67 10.58 -9.67 7.78
N VAL A 68 9.77 -8.59 7.90
CA VAL A 68 10.28 -7.21 7.85
C VAL A 68 11.26 -6.96 8.99
N GLY A 69 10.90 -7.27 10.23
CA GLY A 69 11.76 -7.07 11.40
C GLY A 69 13.10 -7.79 11.28
N ARG A 70 13.11 -9.01 10.72
CA ARG A 70 14.33 -9.76 10.44
C ARG A 70 15.16 -9.10 9.33
N GLY A 71 14.53 -8.74 8.20
CA GLY A 71 15.23 -8.21 7.03
C GLY A 71 15.83 -6.82 7.22
N ILE A 72 15.28 -6.00 8.12
CA ILE A 72 15.82 -4.67 8.43
C ILE A 72 16.87 -4.68 9.54
N LYS A 73 17.07 -5.82 10.21
CA LYS A 73 17.96 -5.92 11.37
C LYS A 73 19.40 -5.54 11.00
N GLY A 74 19.93 -4.56 11.71
CA GLY A 74 21.31 -4.07 11.49
C GLY A 74 21.48 -3.15 10.28
N HIS A 75 20.42 -2.86 9.52
CA HIS A 75 20.49 -1.87 8.45
C HIS A 75 20.63 -0.45 9.02
N ALA A 76 21.47 0.38 8.38
CA ALA A 76 21.65 1.78 8.78
C ALA A 76 21.79 2.68 7.52
N PRO A 77 21.02 3.77 7.41
CA PRO A 77 19.97 4.20 8.34
C PRO A 77 18.78 3.23 8.37
N GLN A 78 18.02 3.22 9.46
CA GLN A 78 16.80 2.42 9.54
C GLN A 78 15.76 2.95 8.55
N PRO A 79 15.02 2.06 7.85
CA PRO A 79 13.95 2.49 6.95
C PRO A 79 12.76 3.09 7.69
N THR A 80 11.98 3.90 7.01
CA THR A 80 10.64 4.28 7.40
C THR A 80 9.73 3.05 7.32
N LEU A 81 9.03 2.75 8.40
CA LEU A 81 8.09 1.65 8.47
C LEU A 81 6.68 2.14 8.70
N SER A 82 5.73 1.43 8.14
CA SER A 82 4.33 1.49 8.57
C SER A 82 3.81 0.14 8.98
N THR A 83 2.92 0.14 9.96
CA THR A 83 2.03 -0.98 10.25
C THR A 83 0.60 -0.49 10.45
N LYS A 84 -0.30 -1.41 10.75
CA LYS A 84 -1.72 -1.12 10.87
C LYS A 84 -2.27 -1.64 12.19
N VAL A 85 -3.33 -1.02 12.72
CA VAL A 85 -3.93 -1.39 14.02
C VAL A 85 -5.37 -1.87 13.90
N GLY A 86 -5.87 -2.46 14.98
CA GLY A 86 -7.23 -2.96 15.12
C GLY A 86 -7.34 -4.48 15.07
N ARG A 87 -6.36 -5.18 14.48
CA ARG A 87 -6.34 -6.64 14.37
C ARG A 87 -5.39 -7.25 15.40
N LEU A 88 -5.90 -8.23 16.14
CA LEU A 88 -5.19 -8.98 17.19
C LEU A 88 -5.32 -10.49 16.92
N PHE A 89 -4.46 -11.27 17.55
CA PHE A 89 -4.43 -12.71 17.39
C PHE A 89 -4.87 -13.44 18.67
N ARG A 90 -5.57 -14.56 18.49
CA ARG A 90 -5.91 -15.51 19.55
C ARG A 90 -5.87 -16.95 19.00
N PRO A 91 -5.76 -17.97 19.88
CA PRO A 91 -5.95 -19.34 19.45
C PRO A 91 -7.32 -19.53 18.78
N GLY A 92 -7.35 -20.16 17.62
CA GLY A 92 -8.57 -20.36 16.83
C GLY A 92 -8.28 -20.94 15.46
N LYS A 93 -9.28 -21.01 14.61
CA LYS A 93 -9.11 -21.47 13.22
C LYS A 93 -8.82 -20.28 12.31
N ASN A 94 -7.73 -20.35 11.57
CA ASN A 94 -7.44 -19.36 10.53
C ASN A 94 -8.50 -19.41 9.42
N GLN A 95 -9.26 -18.34 9.28
CA GLN A 95 -10.33 -18.25 8.27
C GLN A 95 -9.82 -17.88 6.87
N GLU A 96 -8.58 -17.39 6.77
CA GLU A 96 -7.96 -16.96 5.51
C GLU A 96 -6.72 -17.80 5.15
N GLN A 97 -6.67 -19.08 5.60
CA GLN A 97 -5.56 -19.98 5.35
C GLN A 97 -5.27 -20.15 3.86
N ASP A 98 -6.31 -20.19 3.02
CA ASP A 98 -6.15 -20.33 1.57
C ASP A 98 -5.55 -19.05 0.95
N LYS A 99 -5.84 -17.90 1.54
CA LYS A 99 -5.30 -16.61 1.11
C LYS A 99 -3.87 -16.36 1.61
N TYR A 100 -3.56 -16.86 2.82
CA TYR A 100 -2.24 -16.76 3.46
C TYR A 100 -1.69 -18.13 3.86
N PRO A 101 -1.21 -18.93 2.89
CA PRO A 101 -0.78 -20.31 3.15
C PRO A 101 0.47 -20.46 4.03
N ASP A 102 1.22 -19.37 4.29
CA ASP A 102 2.36 -19.35 5.23
C ASP A 102 1.95 -19.10 6.69
N SER A 103 0.70 -18.68 6.93
CA SER A 103 0.22 -18.35 8.27
C SER A 103 -0.09 -19.62 9.10
N ASP A 104 -0.08 -19.46 10.44
CA ASP A 104 -0.41 -20.55 11.35
C ASP A 104 -1.92 -20.88 11.28
N PRO A 105 -2.30 -22.15 10.95
CA PRO A 105 -3.70 -22.54 10.87
C PRO A 105 -4.45 -22.52 12.21
N SER A 106 -3.74 -22.47 13.33
CA SER A 106 -4.29 -22.47 14.69
C SER A 106 -4.47 -21.10 15.31
N ILE A 107 -4.29 -20.03 14.51
CA ILE A 107 -4.44 -18.63 14.94
C ILE A 107 -5.60 -18.01 14.17
N GLU A 108 -6.51 -17.33 14.89
CA GLU A 108 -7.53 -16.48 14.26
C GLU A 108 -7.26 -15.00 14.56
N ILE A 109 -7.66 -14.14 13.63
CA ILE A 109 -7.69 -12.69 13.82
C ILE A 109 -9.04 -12.30 14.42
N TYR A 110 -9.00 -11.38 15.39
CA TYR A 110 -10.18 -10.67 15.89
C TYR A 110 -9.92 -9.17 15.91
N ILE A 111 -10.98 -8.38 15.83
CA ILE A 111 -10.91 -6.92 15.87
C ILE A 111 -11.22 -6.46 17.28
N ASP A 112 -10.35 -5.59 17.82
CA ASP A 112 -10.58 -4.88 19.08
C ASP A 112 -10.19 -3.41 18.88
N ASN A 113 -11.20 -2.60 18.63
CA ASN A 113 -11.08 -1.15 18.42
C ASN A 113 -11.18 -0.35 19.73
N SER A 114 -11.16 -1.00 20.90
CA SER A 114 -11.02 -0.30 22.18
C SER A 114 -9.63 0.36 22.30
N PRO A 115 -9.48 1.42 23.10
CA PRO A 115 -8.17 2.02 23.36
C PRO A 115 -7.11 0.99 23.80
N ALA A 116 -7.49 0.04 24.68
CA ALA A 116 -6.59 -1.03 25.12
C ALA A 116 -6.24 -2.00 23.97
N GLY A 117 -7.21 -2.34 23.10
CA GLY A 117 -7.00 -3.19 21.93
C GLY A 117 -6.06 -2.55 20.92
N ILE A 118 -6.24 -1.25 20.63
CA ILE A 118 -5.38 -0.50 19.73
C ILE A 118 -3.95 -0.44 20.23
N ARG A 119 -3.75 -0.09 21.51
CA ARG A 119 -2.42 -0.10 22.15
C ARG A 119 -1.77 -1.47 22.06
N LYS A 120 -2.49 -2.51 22.45
CA LYS A 120 -2.01 -3.90 22.37
C LYS A 120 -1.63 -4.30 20.96
N SER A 121 -2.46 -3.95 19.96
CA SER A 121 -2.18 -4.22 18.53
C SER A 121 -0.86 -3.58 18.09
N LEU A 122 -0.61 -2.32 18.45
CA LEU A 122 0.64 -1.63 18.14
C LEU A 122 1.84 -2.26 18.87
N GLU A 123 1.74 -2.52 20.16
CA GLU A 123 2.82 -3.13 20.95
C GLU A 123 3.21 -4.52 20.42
N GLU A 124 2.22 -5.34 20.03
CA GLU A 124 2.48 -6.64 19.41
C GLU A 124 3.16 -6.51 18.03
N SER A 125 2.77 -5.51 17.22
CA SER A 125 3.43 -5.21 15.95
C SER A 125 4.87 -4.75 16.16
N LEU A 126 5.12 -3.83 17.09
CA LEU A 126 6.47 -3.37 17.43
C LEU A 126 7.38 -4.52 17.86
N ARG A 127 6.86 -5.46 18.66
CA ARG A 127 7.61 -6.65 19.08
C ARG A 127 7.97 -7.54 17.89
N ARG A 128 7.03 -7.78 16.93
CA ARG A 128 7.31 -8.58 15.72
C ARG A 128 8.31 -7.90 14.81
N LEU A 129 8.24 -6.57 14.71
CA LEU A 129 9.17 -5.74 13.92
C LEU A 129 10.54 -5.54 14.59
N GLY A 130 10.66 -5.84 15.89
CA GLY A 130 11.89 -5.58 16.65
C GLY A 130 12.18 -4.10 16.84
N ARG A 131 11.14 -3.26 17.01
CA ARG A 131 11.22 -1.80 17.12
C ARG A 131 10.59 -1.32 18.43
N ASP A 132 11.10 -0.21 18.97
CA ASP A 132 10.51 0.47 20.13
C ASP A 132 9.47 1.52 19.74
N SER A 133 9.54 2.01 18.51
CA SER A 133 8.59 2.95 17.91
C SER A 133 8.53 2.75 16.40
N ILE A 134 7.53 3.35 15.73
CA ILE A 134 7.34 3.23 14.29
C ILE A 134 7.01 4.60 13.69
N GLU A 135 7.32 4.79 12.41
CA GLU A 135 7.12 6.08 11.76
C GLU A 135 5.64 6.32 11.42
N ILE A 136 4.93 5.32 10.91
CA ILE A 136 3.56 5.48 10.41
C ILE A 136 2.67 4.36 10.96
N VAL A 137 1.48 4.72 11.43
CA VAL A 137 0.43 3.75 11.81
C VAL A 137 -0.86 4.06 11.07
N TYR A 138 -1.43 3.04 10.42
CA TYR A 138 -2.70 3.15 9.72
C TYR A 138 -3.85 2.51 10.50
N ILE A 139 -5.02 3.15 10.46
CA ILE A 139 -6.32 2.54 10.75
C ILE A 139 -6.63 1.64 9.54
N HIS A 140 -6.86 0.34 9.75
CA HIS A 140 -6.92 -0.66 8.69
C HIS A 140 -8.35 -1.08 8.36
N ASP A 141 -8.80 -0.87 7.11
CA ASP A 141 -10.08 -1.32 6.56
C ASP A 141 -11.25 -1.03 7.51
N ALA A 142 -11.53 0.26 7.71
CA ALA A 142 -12.52 0.73 8.69
C ALA A 142 -13.94 0.89 8.11
N GLU A 143 -14.22 0.28 6.97
CA GLU A 143 -15.45 0.43 6.20
C GLU A 143 -16.71 0.14 7.05
N GLU A 144 -16.66 -0.89 7.87
CA GLU A 144 -17.80 -1.34 8.68
C GLU A 144 -17.87 -0.67 10.06
N TRP A 145 -16.85 0.11 10.46
CA TRP A 145 -16.73 0.68 11.80
C TRP A 145 -16.20 2.13 11.83
N LEU A 146 -16.65 2.93 10.84
CA LEU A 146 -16.25 4.34 10.65
C LEU A 146 -16.36 5.18 11.92
N SER A 147 -17.48 5.07 12.65
CA SER A 147 -17.69 5.82 13.89
C SER A 147 -16.63 5.50 14.95
N GLN A 148 -16.22 4.23 15.07
CA GLN A 148 -15.15 3.84 16.00
C GLN A 148 -13.80 4.33 15.50
N ALA A 149 -13.54 4.26 14.20
CA ALA A 149 -12.30 4.76 13.60
C ALA A 149 -12.08 6.24 13.93
N ILE A 150 -13.11 7.06 13.79
CA ILE A 150 -13.06 8.51 14.02
C ILE A 150 -13.04 8.84 15.52
N ASN A 151 -13.93 8.24 16.33
CA ASN A 151 -14.20 8.68 17.68
C ASN A 151 -13.42 7.91 18.76
N VAL A 152 -12.79 6.78 18.43
CA VAL A 152 -12.07 5.94 19.39
C VAL A 152 -10.64 5.68 18.92
N VAL A 153 -10.46 5.11 17.71
CA VAL A 153 -9.14 4.66 17.24
C VAL A 153 -8.24 5.85 16.94
N TYR A 154 -8.72 6.84 16.19
CA TYR A 154 -7.92 8.04 15.87
C TYR A 154 -7.49 8.79 17.14
N PRO A 155 -8.35 9.11 18.12
CA PRO A 155 -7.93 9.73 19.39
C PRO A 155 -6.90 8.91 20.18
N GLU A 156 -7.01 7.58 20.17
CA GLU A 156 -6.02 6.73 20.84
C GLU A 156 -4.67 6.75 20.11
N LEU A 157 -4.65 6.69 18.78
CA LEU A 157 -3.41 6.86 18.01
C LEU A 157 -2.76 8.22 18.24
N HIS A 158 -3.57 9.27 18.45
CA HIS A 158 -3.05 10.60 18.79
C HIS A 158 -2.30 10.58 20.13
N LYS A 159 -2.85 9.91 21.17
CA LYS A 159 -2.16 9.73 22.47
C LYS A 159 -0.87 8.93 22.31
N LEU A 160 -0.91 7.82 21.56
CA LEU A 160 0.27 6.99 21.31
C LEU A 160 1.37 7.78 20.55
N ARG A 161 0.98 8.73 19.70
CA ARG A 161 1.91 9.67 19.07
C ARG A 161 2.53 10.64 20.07
N GLU A 162 1.74 11.19 20.99
CA GLU A 162 2.24 12.05 22.07
C GLU A 162 3.20 11.30 23.02
N GLU A 163 3.00 10.00 23.20
CA GLU A 163 3.91 9.12 23.93
C GLU A 163 5.20 8.76 23.15
N GLY A 164 5.28 9.14 21.86
CA GLY A 164 6.44 8.89 21.00
C GLY A 164 6.51 7.49 20.38
N LEU A 165 5.42 6.71 20.43
CA LEU A 165 5.37 5.37 19.84
C LEU A 165 5.18 5.39 18.33
N LEU A 166 4.67 6.49 17.77
CA LEU A 166 4.52 6.71 16.34
C LEU A 166 4.68 8.19 15.99
N LYS A 167 4.90 8.50 14.69
CA LYS A 167 5.08 9.88 14.19
C LYS A 167 3.91 10.36 13.35
N ALA A 168 3.40 9.52 12.45
CA ALA A 168 2.32 9.85 11.53
C ALA A 168 1.12 8.91 11.69
N ILE A 169 -0.08 9.48 11.64
CA ILE A 169 -1.35 8.74 11.70
C ILE A 169 -1.99 8.77 10.32
N GLY A 170 -2.45 7.61 9.86
CA GLY A 170 -3.11 7.48 8.57
C GLY A 170 -4.26 6.48 8.56
N ILE A 171 -4.79 6.29 7.35
CA ILE A 171 -5.75 5.23 7.01
C ILE A 171 -5.19 4.36 5.88
N GLY A 172 -5.46 3.05 5.91
CA GLY A 172 -5.18 2.11 4.82
C GLY A 172 -6.46 1.44 4.38
N MET A 173 -6.92 1.74 3.15
CA MET A 173 -8.25 1.36 2.67
C MET A 173 -8.28 1.07 1.18
N ASN A 174 -9.30 0.31 0.77
CA ASN A 174 -9.57 -0.01 -0.64
C ASN A 174 -10.72 0.83 -1.25
N TRP A 175 -11.45 1.63 -0.45
CA TRP A 175 -12.64 2.34 -0.89
C TRP A 175 -12.56 3.83 -0.58
N CYS A 176 -12.95 4.67 -1.57
CA CYS A 176 -12.90 6.12 -1.41
C CYS A 176 -13.95 6.69 -0.42
N PRO A 177 -15.23 6.29 -0.41
CA PRO A 177 -16.23 6.92 0.47
C PRO A 177 -15.89 6.84 1.95
N PRO A 178 -15.51 5.69 2.54
CA PRO A 178 -15.10 5.62 3.93
C PRO A 178 -13.80 6.40 4.21
N ALA A 179 -12.85 6.37 3.29
CA ALA A 179 -11.63 7.17 3.40
C ALA A 179 -11.91 8.69 3.45
N ILE A 180 -12.85 9.17 2.61
CA ILE A 180 -13.31 10.56 2.60
C ILE A 180 -13.91 10.93 3.96
N SER A 181 -14.79 10.08 4.51
CA SER A 181 -15.45 10.35 5.79
C SER A 181 -14.44 10.49 6.93
N ILE A 182 -13.48 9.55 7.04
CA ILE A 182 -12.46 9.64 8.10
C ILE A 182 -11.58 10.88 7.87
N MET A 183 -11.15 11.14 6.63
CA MET A 183 -10.30 12.29 6.32
C MET A 183 -11.01 13.64 6.61
N GLN A 184 -12.32 13.73 6.44
CA GLN A 184 -13.09 14.94 6.75
C GLN A 184 -13.06 15.26 8.25
N ASP A 185 -13.23 14.23 9.09
CA ASP A 185 -13.47 14.36 10.53
C ASP A 185 -12.20 14.21 11.39
N THR A 186 -11.03 14.01 10.76
CA THR A 186 -9.76 13.82 11.47
C THR A 186 -8.63 14.63 10.81
N ASP A 187 -7.50 14.78 11.54
CA ASP A 187 -6.28 15.42 11.03
C ASP A 187 -5.21 14.39 10.72
N LEU A 188 -5.47 13.58 9.68
CA LEU A 188 -4.53 12.59 9.19
C LEU A 188 -3.30 13.23 8.54
N ASN A 189 -2.16 12.58 8.66
CA ASN A 189 -0.93 12.95 7.93
C ASN A 189 -0.86 12.27 6.55
N ILE A 190 -1.43 11.05 6.44
CA ILE A 190 -1.20 10.16 5.30
C ILE A 190 -2.42 9.25 5.06
N ALA A 191 -2.67 8.88 3.81
CA ALA A 191 -3.66 7.87 3.46
C ALA A 191 -3.09 6.93 2.39
N LEU A 192 -3.13 5.63 2.66
CA LEU A 192 -2.80 4.55 1.73
C LEU A 192 -4.09 4.07 1.08
N ILE A 193 -4.22 4.30 -0.22
CA ILE A 193 -5.43 3.98 -0.99
C ILE A 193 -5.06 3.00 -2.09
N ALA A 194 -5.70 1.82 -2.06
CA ALA A 194 -5.36 0.74 -2.97
C ALA A 194 -6.35 0.63 -4.14
N GLY A 195 -5.82 0.61 -5.37
CA GLY A 195 -6.57 0.27 -6.57
C GLY A 195 -7.54 1.34 -7.09
N ARG A 196 -7.57 2.55 -6.51
CA ARG A 196 -8.57 3.60 -6.85
C ARG A 196 -8.00 4.77 -7.67
N PHE A 197 -6.71 4.72 -8.03
CA PHE A 197 -6.11 5.62 -9.02
C PHE A 197 -5.08 4.87 -9.86
N THR A 198 -5.58 4.16 -10.84
CA THR A 198 -4.84 3.25 -11.74
C THR A 198 -5.29 3.47 -13.18
N LEU A 199 -4.72 2.75 -14.13
CA LEU A 199 -5.18 2.76 -15.53
C LEU A 199 -6.62 2.23 -15.69
N LEU A 200 -7.13 1.44 -14.73
CA LEU A 200 -8.48 0.86 -14.79
C LEU A 200 -9.50 1.60 -13.91
N ASP A 201 -9.07 2.19 -12.82
CA ASP A 201 -9.95 2.89 -11.88
C ASP A 201 -9.32 4.23 -11.49
N GLN A 202 -10.05 5.33 -11.67
CA GLN A 202 -9.59 6.69 -11.39
C GLN A 202 -10.52 7.41 -10.41
N SER A 203 -11.35 6.66 -9.69
CA SER A 203 -12.38 7.21 -8.80
C SER A 203 -11.84 8.04 -7.63
N ALA A 204 -10.60 7.82 -7.21
CA ALA A 204 -9.99 8.61 -6.15
C ALA A 204 -9.82 10.10 -6.49
N GLN A 205 -9.66 10.44 -7.77
CA GLN A 205 -9.47 11.83 -8.20
C GLN A 205 -10.73 12.69 -8.14
N ASP A 206 -11.92 12.09 -8.01
CA ASP A 206 -13.18 12.85 -8.06
C ASP A 206 -13.38 13.69 -6.79
N VAL A 207 -13.13 13.09 -5.62
CA VAL A 207 -13.35 13.75 -4.31
C VAL A 207 -12.17 13.54 -3.36
N LEU A 208 -11.64 12.31 -3.26
CA LEU A 208 -10.66 11.95 -2.24
C LEU A 208 -9.35 12.73 -2.40
N TYR A 209 -8.79 12.78 -3.60
CA TYR A 209 -7.51 13.45 -3.84
C TYR A 209 -7.61 14.98 -3.73
N PRO A 210 -8.65 15.66 -4.27
CA PRO A 210 -8.90 17.07 -3.96
C PRO A 210 -9.01 17.36 -2.46
N LEU A 211 -9.71 16.51 -1.71
CA LEU A 211 -9.80 16.63 -0.26
C LEU A 211 -8.43 16.46 0.41
N ALA A 212 -7.64 15.48 -0.02
CA ALA A 212 -6.29 15.24 0.49
C ALA A 212 -5.38 16.46 0.27
N LEU A 213 -5.41 17.06 -0.92
CA LEU A 213 -4.67 18.31 -1.18
C LEU A 213 -5.12 19.45 -0.26
N LYS A 214 -6.43 19.64 -0.11
CA LYS A 214 -7.00 20.68 0.76
C LYS A 214 -6.62 20.51 2.22
N LYS A 215 -6.57 19.25 2.71
CA LYS A 215 -6.25 18.92 4.11
C LYS A 215 -4.76 18.65 4.33
N HIS A 216 -3.94 18.77 3.31
CA HIS A 216 -2.51 18.45 3.37
C HIS A 216 -2.22 17.00 3.81
N VAL A 217 -3.00 16.04 3.31
CA VAL A 217 -2.80 14.61 3.56
C VAL A 217 -1.99 14.01 2.42
N SER A 218 -0.88 13.36 2.74
CA SER A 218 -0.04 12.65 1.76
C SER A 218 -0.72 11.37 1.29
N ILE A 219 -0.80 11.14 -0.02
CA ILE A 219 -1.39 9.91 -0.57
C ILE A 219 -0.29 8.91 -0.94
N ILE A 220 -0.42 7.68 -0.46
CA ILE A 220 0.31 6.50 -0.93
C ILE A 220 -0.62 5.72 -1.85
N ALA A 221 -0.30 5.72 -3.14
CA ALA A 221 -1.08 4.98 -4.14
C ALA A 221 -0.61 3.52 -4.15
N ALA A 222 -1.45 2.63 -3.63
CA ALA A 222 -1.20 1.20 -3.60
C ALA A 222 -2.07 0.45 -4.63
N GLY A 223 -1.78 -0.84 -4.83
CA GLY A 223 -2.57 -1.69 -5.72
C GLY A 223 -2.57 -1.22 -7.18
N VAL A 224 -1.49 -0.60 -7.63
CA VAL A 224 -1.38 0.02 -8.96
C VAL A 224 -1.52 -0.96 -10.11
N PHE A 225 -1.34 -2.25 -9.86
CA PHE A 225 -1.58 -3.33 -10.81
C PHE A 225 -2.97 -3.96 -10.69
N ASN A 226 -3.87 -3.42 -9.85
CA ASN A 226 -5.23 -3.92 -9.60
C ASN A 226 -5.25 -5.45 -9.40
N SER A 227 -4.62 -5.91 -8.30
CA SER A 227 -4.48 -7.34 -7.95
C SER A 227 -3.77 -8.19 -9.01
N GLY A 228 -3.02 -7.55 -9.92
CA GLY A 228 -2.18 -8.21 -10.92
C GLY A 228 -2.72 -8.17 -12.35
N VAL A 229 -3.97 -7.78 -12.60
CA VAL A 229 -4.51 -7.75 -13.98
C VAL A 229 -3.76 -6.78 -14.89
N LEU A 230 -3.22 -5.68 -14.37
CA LEU A 230 -2.38 -4.75 -15.14
C LEU A 230 -0.92 -5.22 -15.30
N ALA A 231 -0.50 -6.23 -14.52
CA ALA A 231 0.80 -6.88 -14.74
C ALA A 231 0.71 -8.00 -15.77
N ASN A 232 -0.40 -8.75 -15.76
CA ASN A 232 -0.62 -9.88 -16.66
C ASN A 232 -2.14 -10.08 -16.92
N PRO A 233 -2.71 -9.48 -17.97
CA PRO A 233 -4.15 -9.54 -18.28
C PRO A 233 -4.56 -10.85 -18.95
N VAL A 234 -4.50 -11.97 -18.23
CA VAL A 234 -4.88 -13.32 -18.67
C VAL A 234 -6.17 -13.80 -18.02
N ALA A 235 -6.78 -14.84 -18.58
CA ALA A 235 -7.89 -15.51 -17.91
C ALA A 235 -7.46 -16.03 -16.54
N GLY A 236 -8.28 -15.76 -15.51
CA GLY A 236 -7.94 -16.07 -14.12
C GLY A 236 -7.12 -15.00 -13.39
N ALA A 237 -6.79 -13.88 -14.04
CA ALA A 237 -6.25 -12.70 -13.33
C ALA A 237 -7.24 -12.18 -12.28
N HIS A 238 -6.74 -11.48 -11.25
CA HIS A 238 -7.56 -10.93 -10.19
C HIS A 238 -7.73 -9.41 -10.35
N TYR A 239 -8.88 -8.91 -9.91
CA TYR A 239 -9.20 -7.50 -9.73
C TYR A 239 -9.92 -7.34 -8.38
N ASP A 240 -9.50 -6.38 -7.57
CA ASP A 240 -10.03 -6.19 -6.19
C ASP A 240 -10.01 -7.50 -5.35
N TYR A 241 -8.94 -8.28 -5.49
CA TYR A 241 -8.68 -9.57 -4.81
C TYR A 241 -9.61 -10.73 -5.21
N GLU A 242 -10.52 -10.51 -6.18
CA GLU A 242 -11.44 -11.50 -6.72
C GLU A 242 -11.08 -11.83 -8.18
N PRO A 243 -11.56 -12.94 -8.76
CA PRO A 243 -11.38 -13.20 -10.18
C PRO A 243 -11.91 -12.05 -11.03
N ALA A 244 -11.06 -11.52 -11.92
CA ALA A 244 -11.41 -10.39 -12.78
C ALA A 244 -12.49 -10.77 -13.79
N ALA A 245 -13.49 -9.89 -13.94
CA ALA A 245 -14.49 -10.03 -14.99
C ALA A 245 -13.83 -9.94 -16.38
N PRO A 246 -14.35 -10.67 -17.40
CA PRO A 246 -13.78 -10.67 -18.76
C PRO A 246 -13.59 -9.26 -19.32
N GLU A 247 -14.53 -8.34 -19.08
CA GLU A 247 -14.50 -6.96 -19.56
C GLU A 247 -13.32 -6.17 -19.00
N ILE A 248 -12.93 -6.44 -17.75
CA ILE A 248 -11.76 -5.82 -17.10
C ILE A 248 -10.47 -6.33 -17.76
N ILE A 249 -10.39 -7.64 -18.02
CA ILE A 249 -9.24 -8.24 -18.70
C ILE A 249 -9.11 -7.70 -20.13
N GLU A 250 -10.21 -7.60 -20.87
CA GLU A 250 -10.24 -7.05 -22.23
C GLU A 250 -9.83 -5.58 -22.25
N ARG A 251 -10.31 -4.78 -21.28
CA ARG A 251 -9.90 -3.38 -21.14
C ARG A 251 -8.40 -3.26 -20.85
N ALA A 252 -7.87 -4.08 -19.94
CA ALA A 252 -6.43 -4.10 -19.65
C ALA A 252 -5.60 -4.48 -20.88
N ARG A 253 -6.06 -5.46 -21.69
CA ARG A 253 -5.41 -5.84 -22.95
C ARG A 253 -5.45 -4.73 -24.00
N ALA A 254 -6.58 -4.06 -24.15
CA ALA A 254 -6.71 -2.93 -25.08
C ALA A 254 -5.76 -1.78 -24.71
N ILE A 255 -5.66 -1.44 -23.41
CA ILE A 255 -4.68 -0.48 -22.91
C ILE A 255 -3.25 -0.96 -23.21
N GLY A 256 -2.96 -2.25 -22.94
CA GLY A 256 -1.65 -2.83 -23.18
C GLY A 256 -1.23 -2.79 -24.67
N ALA A 257 -2.14 -3.09 -25.58
CA ALA A 257 -1.90 -2.99 -27.03
C ALA A 257 -1.59 -1.56 -27.47
N PHE A 258 -2.38 -0.58 -27.00
CA PHE A 258 -2.13 0.84 -27.26
C PHE A 258 -0.74 1.29 -26.76
N LEU A 259 -0.37 0.88 -25.54
CA LEU A 259 0.92 1.22 -24.95
C LEU A 259 2.09 0.60 -25.71
N GLN A 260 1.91 -0.62 -26.23
CA GLN A 260 2.92 -1.28 -27.06
C GLN A 260 3.14 -0.52 -28.37
N ASP A 261 2.09 -0.01 -29.00
CA ASP A 261 2.17 0.84 -30.19
C ASP A 261 2.87 2.17 -29.90
N CYS A 262 2.77 2.68 -28.65
CA CYS A 262 3.50 3.85 -28.16
C CYS A 262 4.94 3.55 -27.73
N GLY A 263 5.41 2.30 -27.82
CA GLY A 263 6.79 1.89 -27.47
C GLY A 263 7.05 1.73 -25.97
N THR A 264 6.02 1.45 -25.16
CA THR A 264 6.13 1.18 -23.72
C THR A 264 5.30 -0.03 -23.31
N THR A 265 5.35 -0.43 -22.05
CA THR A 265 4.61 -1.59 -21.55
C THR A 265 3.46 -1.19 -20.62
N LEU A 266 2.51 -2.12 -20.46
CA LEU A 266 1.39 -1.94 -19.52
C LEU A 266 1.89 -1.77 -18.07
N THR A 267 2.92 -2.50 -17.68
CA THR A 267 3.51 -2.42 -16.35
C THR A 267 4.21 -1.10 -16.09
N ASP A 268 4.96 -0.57 -17.07
CA ASP A 268 5.66 0.71 -16.94
C ASP A 268 4.67 1.86 -16.79
N ALA A 269 3.64 1.88 -17.61
CA ALA A 269 2.59 2.89 -17.53
C ALA A 269 1.77 2.77 -16.24
N ALA A 270 1.37 1.55 -15.84
CA ALA A 270 0.60 1.33 -14.60
C ALA A 270 1.38 1.76 -13.35
N MET A 271 2.70 1.50 -13.32
CA MET A 271 3.58 1.89 -12.22
C MET A 271 3.65 3.41 -12.05
N GLN A 272 3.71 4.16 -13.15
CA GLN A 272 3.94 5.61 -13.11
C GLN A 272 2.64 6.42 -13.17
N PHE A 273 1.54 5.83 -13.59
CA PHE A 273 0.25 6.52 -13.73
C PHE A 273 -0.18 7.31 -12.48
N PRO A 274 -0.09 6.75 -11.25
CA PRO A 274 -0.54 7.46 -10.05
C PRO A 274 0.21 8.77 -9.79
N LEU A 275 1.48 8.85 -10.19
CA LEU A 275 2.33 10.03 -9.97
C LEU A 275 1.94 11.24 -10.84
N ARG A 276 0.95 11.08 -11.72
CA ARG A 276 0.36 12.19 -12.48
C ARG A 276 -0.45 13.14 -11.60
N HIS A 277 -0.97 12.64 -10.46
CA HIS A 277 -1.77 13.47 -9.55
C HIS A 277 -0.90 14.02 -8.42
N PRO A 278 -0.92 15.36 -8.15
CA PRO A 278 -0.03 16.00 -7.18
C PRO A 278 -0.28 15.57 -5.72
N ALA A 279 -1.44 14.99 -5.39
CA ALA A 279 -1.69 14.42 -4.07
C ALA A 279 -0.85 13.16 -3.80
N VAL A 280 -0.38 12.46 -4.84
CA VAL A 280 0.35 11.20 -4.70
C VAL A 280 1.80 11.46 -4.33
N THR A 281 2.14 11.07 -3.12
CA THR A 281 3.49 11.20 -2.55
C THR A 281 4.39 10.02 -2.94
N SER A 282 3.85 8.79 -2.89
CA SER A 282 4.58 7.56 -3.22
C SER A 282 3.68 6.52 -3.86
N VAL A 283 4.27 5.67 -4.68
CA VAL A 283 3.64 4.45 -5.21
C VAL A 283 4.11 3.28 -4.37
N LEU A 284 3.19 2.47 -3.88
CA LEU A 284 3.49 1.30 -3.08
C LEU A 284 3.13 0.03 -3.85
N THR A 285 4.15 -0.82 -4.09
CA THR A 285 3.97 -2.08 -4.79
C THR A 285 4.48 -3.25 -3.96
N GLY A 286 3.78 -4.38 -4.04
CA GLY A 286 4.25 -5.64 -3.49
C GLY A 286 5.21 -6.36 -4.44
N ALA A 287 6.07 -7.18 -3.87
CA ALA A 287 6.90 -8.15 -4.59
C ALA A 287 7.02 -9.41 -3.75
N ALA A 288 6.75 -10.56 -4.34
CA ALA A 288 6.92 -11.87 -3.70
C ALA A 288 8.26 -12.53 -4.04
N SER A 289 9.06 -11.89 -4.91
CA SER A 289 10.39 -12.35 -5.30
C SER A 289 11.31 -11.19 -5.66
N LEU A 290 12.62 -11.46 -5.58
CA LEU A 290 13.65 -10.50 -6.00
C LEU A 290 13.51 -10.10 -7.47
N ALA A 291 13.06 -11.03 -8.32
CA ALA A 291 12.82 -10.75 -9.74
C ALA A 291 11.66 -9.75 -9.92
N GLU A 292 10.56 -9.94 -9.19
CA GLU A 292 9.43 -9.00 -9.20
C GLU A 292 9.84 -7.60 -8.68
N LEU A 293 10.60 -7.53 -7.60
CA LEU A 293 11.09 -6.24 -7.08
C LEU A 293 11.98 -5.51 -8.10
N LYS A 294 12.92 -6.22 -8.73
CA LYS A 294 13.78 -5.63 -9.77
C LYS A 294 12.98 -5.14 -10.98
N ALA A 295 11.96 -5.90 -11.40
CA ALA A 295 11.06 -5.49 -12.46
C ALA A 295 10.28 -4.23 -12.06
N ASN A 296 9.74 -4.15 -10.83
CA ASN A 296 9.03 -2.98 -10.33
C ASN A 296 9.94 -1.72 -10.32
N ILE A 297 11.18 -1.85 -9.85
CA ILE A 297 12.16 -0.75 -9.86
C ILE A 297 12.48 -0.31 -11.30
N ALA A 298 12.66 -1.25 -12.21
CA ALA A 298 12.91 -0.96 -13.63
C ALA A 298 11.72 -0.20 -14.25
N SER A 299 10.49 -0.72 -14.10
CA SER A 299 9.27 -0.07 -14.60
C SER A 299 9.06 1.33 -14.04
N PHE A 300 9.37 1.55 -12.75
CA PHE A 300 9.28 2.89 -12.15
C PHE A 300 10.26 3.88 -12.80
N ASN A 301 11.45 3.44 -13.16
CA ASN A 301 12.51 4.28 -13.71
C ASN A 301 12.50 4.37 -15.25
N THR A 302 11.67 3.60 -15.93
CA THR A 302 11.54 3.64 -17.40
C THR A 302 11.12 5.04 -17.85
N GLU A 303 11.79 5.58 -18.85
CA GLU A 303 11.41 6.83 -19.47
C GLU A 303 10.23 6.58 -20.41
N LEU A 304 9.07 7.16 -20.06
CA LEU A 304 7.86 7.06 -20.88
C LEU A 304 7.85 8.14 -21.97
N PRO A 305 7.24 7.87 -23.15
CA PRO A 305 7.04 8.91 -24.17
C PRO A 305 6.36 10.15 -23.61
N SER A 306 6.87 11.33 -23.92
CA SER A 306 6.42 12.61 -23.33
C SER A 306 4.95 12.95 -23.61
N ASN A 307 4.40 12.45 -24.72
CA ASN A 307 3.01 12.63 -25.17
C ASN A 307 2.09 11.48 -24.74
N LEU A 308 2.61 10.43 -24.07
CA LEU A 308 1.87 9.21 -23.78
C LEU A 308 0.51 9.48 -23.11
N TRP A 309 0.51 10.27 -22.05
CA TRP A 309 -0.71 10.50 -21.29
C TRP A 309 -1.76 11.29 -22.07
N SER A 310 -1.36 12.28 -22.85
CA SER A 310 -2.27 13.04 -23.71
C SER A 310 -2.85 12.19 -24.84
N GLU A 311 -2.08 11.26 -25.37
CA GLU A 311 -2.57 10.30 -26.37
C GLU A 311 -3.56 9.31 -25.75
N MET A 312 -3.29 8.78 -24.57
CA MET A 312 -4.22 7.91 -23.84
C MET A 312 -5.53 8.63 -23.49
N GLU A 313 -5.47 9.89 -23.07
CA GLU A 313 -6.65 10.72 -22.81
C GLU A 313 -7.45 10.95 -24.09
N SER A 314 -6.79 11.29 -25.19
CA SER A 314 -7.42 11.51 -26.49
C SER A 314 -8.07 10.25 -27.05
N ALA A 315 -7.49 9.09 -26.77
CA ALA A 315 -8.05 7.77 -27.12
C ALA A 315 -9.18 7.32 -26.17
N GLY A 316 -9.50 8.09 -25.11
CA GLY A 316 -10.52 7.73 -24.13
C GLY A 316 -10.17 6.53 -23.23
N LEU A 317 -8.89 6.17 -23.14
CA LEU A 317 -8.40 5.06 -22.33
C LEU A 317 -8.29 5.42 -20.85
N ILE A 318 -7.99 6.68 -20.55
CA ILE A 318 -7.93 7.27 -19.21
C ILE A 318 -8.61 8.63 -19.21
N ALA A 319 -9.10 9.07 -18.06
CA ALA A 319 -9.58 10.44 -17.88
C ALA A 319 -8.42 11.42 -17.68
N PRO A 320 -8.58 12.70 -18.03
CA PRO A 320 -7.67 13.76 -17.62
C PRO A 320 -7.55 13.84 -16.09
N VAL A 321 -6.38 14.26 -15.60
CA VAL A 321 -6.19 14.44 -14.16
C VAL A 321 -7.03 15.61 -13.66
N ASN A 322 -7.85 15.36 -12.64
CA ASN A 322 -8.66 16.38 -11.98
C ASN A 322 -7.82 17.09 -10.90
N LEU A 323 -7.54 18.38 -11.12
CA LEU A 323 -6.76 19.21 -10.18
C LEU A 323 -7.65 20.17 -9.35
N ARG A 324 -8.99 20.01 -9.42
CA ARG A 324 -9.94 20.93 -8.78
C ARG A 324 -10.56 20.36 -7.53
#